data_a5bf6523cd0fd2e8eead9158d5315c64
#
_entry.id   a5bf6523cd0fd2e8eead9158d5315c64
#
_cell.length_a   1.000
_cell.length_b   1.000
_cell.length_c   1.000
_cell.angle_alpha   90.00
_cell.angle_beta   90.00
_cell.angle_gamma   90.00
#
_symmetry.space_group_name_H-M   'P 1'
#
loop_
_entity.id
_entity.type
_entity.pdbx_description
1 polymer ?
#
loop_
_entity_poly.entity_id
_entity_poly.type
_entity_poly.pdbx_seq_one_letter_code
_entity_poly.pdbx_strand_id
1 'polypeptide(L)'
;MRPVQSRSMTARLADIAAQAGVSEATVSRVLNGKPGVSATTRQSVLAALDVLGYERPVRLRQRSAGLVGLITPELENPIFPAFAQVIGQALTRQGYTPVLATQTPGGSTEDELTEMLVDRGVAGIIFVSGLHADTSADMSRYERLRGQGVPFVLINGFSDKVQAPFVSPDDRVAVQLAVTHLTALGHRRIGLALGPKRFVPVQRKIEGFLRCLREQLDIGPAAAEPFIQHSLYTLEGGQAAAGALIERGATAIVCASDMMALGAIRAARQRGLDVPREISVVGFDDSPLIAFTDPPLTTIRQPVPAMGQAAVRALLEEIGGTPAPHSEFVFHPELVVRGSTASAPKSSPLTPTTSRTSPPSPPSTTPAKTAKPAKQPKVAKIPRPSRGG
;
A
#
# COMPACT_ATOMS: atom_id res chain seq x y z
N MET A 1 22.80 21.56 -39.42
CA MET A 1 22.17 20.40 -38.76
C MET A 1 22.52 19.17 -39.58
N ARG A 2 23.37 18.29 -39.06
CA ARG A 2 23.69 17.00 -39.72
C ARG A 2 22.62 15.98 -39.33
N PRO A 3 22.11 15.13 -40.24
CA PRO A 3 21.15 14.12 -39.91
C PRO A 3 21.80 13.04 -39.01
N VAL A 4 21.13 12.68 -37.93
CA VAL A 4 21.50 11.55 -37.05
C VAL A 4 21.37 10.27 -37.89
N GLN A 5 22.51 9.69 -38.23
CA GLN A 5 22.59 8.40 -38.93
C GLN A 5 21.92 7.32 -38.09
N SER A 6 20.98 6.60 -38.67
CA SER A 6 20.38 5.41 -38.14
C SER A 6 21.46 4.40 -37.81
N ARG A 7 21.79 4.13 -36.57
CA ARG A 7 22.61 3.00 -36.14
C ARG A 7 21.98 1.72 -36.70
N SER A 8 22.74 1.05 -37.49
CA SER A 8 22.44 -0.12 -38.29
C SER A 8 21.62 -1.19 -37.57
N MET A 9 20.51 -1.63 -38.19
CA MET A 9 19.68 -2.75 -37.74
C MET A 9 20.47 -4.04 -37.48
N THR A 10 21.63 -4.20 -38.13
CA THR A 10 22.54 -5.37 -38.02
C THR A 10 23.18 -5.47 -36.64
N ALA A 11 23.64 -4.35 -36.06
CA ALA A 11 24.24 -4.34 -34.72
C ALA A 11 23.20 -4.74 -33.65
N ARG A 12 21.95 -4.34 -33.83
CA ARG A 12 20.83 -4.70 -32.92
C ARG A 12 20.47 -6.19 -32.95
N LEU A 13 20.57 -6.84 -34.10
CA LEU A 13 20.30 -8.29 -34.24
C LEU A 13 21.35 -9.16 -33.53
N ALA A 14 22.61 -8.77 -33.61
CA ALA A 14 23.70 -9.45 -32.92
C ALA A 14 23.57 -9.39 -31.39
N ASP A 15 23.22 -8.21 -30.83
CA ASP A 15 23.03 -8.04 -29.40
C ASP A 15 21.89 -8.91 -28.89
N ILE A 16 20.73 -8.91 -29.60
CA ILE A 16 19.58 -9.72 -29.27
C ILE A 16 19.89 -11.22 -29.38
N ALA A 17 20.65 -11.62 -30.40
CA ALA A 17 21.07 -13.00 -30.62
C ALA A 17 21.95 -13.51 -29.46
N ALA A 18 22.94 -12.69 -29.06
CA ALA A 18 23.82 -12.99 -27.93
C ALA A 18 23.04 -13.12 -26.61
N GLN A 19 22.15 -12.17 -26.34
CA GLN A 19 21.33 -12.16 -25.12
C GLN A 19 20.32 -13.32 -25.06
N ALA A 20 19.74 -13.70 -26.21
CA ALA A 20 18.76 -14.79 -26.32
C ALA A 20 19.42 -16.19 -26.48
N GLY A 21 20.74 -16.29 -26.68
CA GLY A 21 21.45 -17.54 -26.94
C GLY A 21 21.06 -18.22 -28.25
N VAL A 22 20.75 -17.44 -29.31
CA VAL A 22 20.32 -17.94 -30.63
C VAL A 22 21.06 -17.23 -31.77
N SER A 23 20.93 -17.73 -33.02
CA SER A 23 21.51 -17.06 -34.18
C SER A 23 20.74 -15.80 -34.57
N GLU A 24 21.40 -14.82 -35.21
CA GLU A 24 20.74 -13.62 -35.76
C GLU A 24 19.66 -13.98 -36.78
N ALA A 25 19.81 -15.05 -37.53
CA ALA A 25 18.81 -15.56 -38.44
C ALA A 25 17.51 -15.99 -37.68
N THR A 26 17.67 -16.59 -36.49
CA THR A 26 16.56 -16.96 -35.62
C THR A 26 15.89 -15.71 -35.07
N VAL A 27 16.68 -14.73 -34.59
CA VAL A 27 16.15 -13.43 -34.16
C VAL A 27 15.33 -12.77 -35.29
N SER A 28 15.92 -12.68 -36.50
CA SER A 28 15.23 -12.12 -37.66
C SER A 28 13.93 -12.84 -38.00
N ARG A 29 13.92 -14.19 -37.91
CA ARG A 29 12.67 -14.98 -38.12
C ARG A 29 11.61 -14.64 -37.08
N VAL A 30 11.98 -14.55 -35.81
CA VAL A 30 11.05 -14.14 -34.72
C VAL A 30 10.54 -12.73 -34.95
N LEU A 31 11.42 -11.76 -35.20
CA LEU A 31 11.05 -10.36 -35.45
C LEU A 31 10.17 -10.19 -36.70
N ASN A 32 10.31 -11.07 -37.66
CA ASN A 32 9.50 -11.06 -38.88
C ASN A 32 8.25 -11.97 -38.83
N GLY A 33 7.97 -12.60 -37.68
CA GLY A 33 6.78 -13.45 -37.51
C GLY A 33 6.82 -14.73 -38.38
N LYS A 34 7.99 -15.15 -38.86
CA LYS A 34 8.14 -16.35 -39.75
C LYS A 34 7.90 -17.63 -38.95
N PRO A 35 7.29 -18.67 -39.53
CA PRO A 35 7.12 -19.97 -38.92
C PRO A 35 8.46 -20.72 -38.78
N GLY A 36 8.51 -21.80 -37.98
CA GLY A 36 9.69 -22.65 -37.81
C GLY A 36 10.59 -22.25 -36.62
N VAL A 37 10.07 -21.45 -35.67
CA VAL A 37 10.72 -21.16 -34.40
C VAL A 37 9.84 -21.68 -33.26
N SER A 38 10.45 -22.43 -32.31
CA SER A 38 9.72 -22.94 -31.13
C SER A 38 9.14 -21.82 -30.27
N ALA A 39 8.08 -22.11 -29.52
CA ALA A 39 7.49 -21.15 -28.59
C ALA A 39 8.51 -20.67 -27.55
N THR A 40 9.34 -21.57 -27.03
CA THR A 40 10.40 -21.27 -26.05
C THR A 40 11.44 -20.33 -26.65
N THR A 41 11.94 -20.63 -27.85
CA THR A 41 12.92 -19.77 -28.52
C THR A 41 12.35 -18.39 -28.84
N ARG A 42 11.08 -18.32 -29.25
CA ARG A 42 10.38 -17.05 -29.45
C ARG A 42 10.32 -16.24 -28.18
N GLN A 43 10.00 -16.88 -27.04
CA GLN A 43 9.95 -16.23 -25.74
C GLN A 43 11.31 -15.70 -25.28
N SER A 44 12.40 -16.47 -25.49
CA SER A 44 13.76 -16.04 -25.18
C SER A 44 14.17 -14.80 -25.98
N VAL A 45 13.84 -14.74 -27.28
CA VAL A 45 14.13 -13.57 -28.12
C VAL A 45 13.30 -12.35 -27.67
N LEU A 46 12.03 -12.53 -27.32
CA LEU A 46 11.19 -11.43 -26.81
C LEU A 46 11.69 -10.91 -25.46
N ALA A 47 12.12 -11.78 -24.57
CA ALA A 47 12.73 -11.41 -23.29
C ALA A 47 14.07 -10.65 -23.50
N ALA A 48 14.89 -11.07 -24.46
CA ALA A 48 16.12 -10.37 -24.81
C ALA A 48 15.86 -8.95 -25.35
N LEU A 49 14.81 -8.75 -26.15
CA LEU A 49 14.37 -7.41 -26.59
C LEU A 49 14.04 -6.52 -25.40
N ASP A 50 13.26 -7.05 -24.45
CA ASP A 50 12.83 -6.30 -23.26
C ASP A 50 14.03 -5.93 -22.36
N VAL A 51 14.96 -6.88 -22.14
CA VAL A 51 16.20 -6.65 -21.35
C VAL A 51 17.09 -5.59 -21.99
N LEU A 52 17.20 -5.60 -23.31
CA LEU A 52 18.05 -4.66 -24.07
C LEU A 52 17.33 -3.32 -24.34
N GLY A 53 16.09 -3.16 -23.90
CA GLY A 53 15.31 -1.94 -24.10
C GLY A 53 14.91 -1.67 -25.55
N TYR A 54 14.85 -2.69 -26.39
CA TYR A 54 14.39 -2.56 -27.78
C TYR A 54 12.88 -2.68 -27.88
N GLU A 55 12.24 -1.76 -28.61
CA GLU A 55 10.81 -1.86 -28.89
C GLU A 55 10.49 -3.09 -29.74
N ARG A 56 9.46 -3.83 -29.32
CA ARG A 56 8.92 -4.94 -30.13
C ARG A 56 8.32 -4.40 -31.44
N PRO A 57 8.67 -4.97 -32.61
CA PRO A 57 8.05 -4.62 -33.87
C PRO A 57 6.52 -4.71 -33.78
N VAL A 58 5.79 -3.77 -34.41
CA VAL A 58 4.31 -3.68 -34.36
C VAL A 58 3.65 -5.01 -34.72
N ARG A 59 4.19 -5.77 -35.65
CA ARG A 59 3.68 -7.10 -36.06
C ARG A 59 3.87 -8.22 -35.02
N LEU A 60 4.74 -8.02 -34.01
CA LEU A 60 4.93 -8.93 -32.87
C LEU A 60 4.18 -8.45 -31.63
N ARG A 61 3.61 -7.26 -31.65
CA ARG A 61 2.66 -6.82 -30.64
C ARG A 61 1.41 -7.66 -30.84
N GLN A 62 1.07 -8.50 -29.88
CA GLN A 62 -0.23 -9.16 -29.89
C GLN A 62 -1.30 -8.08 -30.02
N ARG A 63 -2.27 -8.28 -30.90
CA ARG A 63 -3.47 -7.43 -30.91
C ARG A 63 -4.09 -7.59 -29.52
N SER A 64 -4.28 -6.49 -28.81
CA SER A 64 -4.95 -6.53 -27.52
C SER A 64 -6.36 -7.10 -27.69
N ALA A 65 -6.73 -8.02 -26.82
CA ALA A 65 -8.12 -8.52 -26.75
C ALA A 65 -9.09 -7.43 -26.27
N GLY A 66 -8.56 -6.37 -25.67
CA GLY A 66 -9.29 -5.21 -25.16
C GLY A 66 -8.50 -4.50 -24.07
N LEU A 67 -9.02 -3.37 -23.63
CA LEU A 67 -8.52 -2.64 -22.46
C LEU A 67 -9.22 -3.18 -21.21
N VAL A 68 -8.51 -3.28 -20.09
CA VAL A 68 -9.09 -3.53 -18.78
C VAL A 68 -8.65 -2.43 -17.83
N GLY A 69 -9.62 -1.76 -17.21
CA GLY A 69 -9.39 -0.73 -16.21
C GLY A 69 -8.92 -1.35 -14.89
N LEU A 70 -7.95 -0.70 -14.24
CA LEU A 70 -7.52 -1.01 -12.89
C LEU A 70 -7.55 0.28 -12.09
N ILE A 71 -8.48 0.40 -11.14
CA ILE A 71 -8.62 1.59 -10.29
C ILE A 71 -8.06 1.26 -8.91
N THR A 72 -7.15 2.11 -8.42
CA THR A 72 -6.54 2.02 -7.08
C THR A 72 -6.67 3.36 -6.36
N PRO A 73 -6.70 3.39 -5.01
CA PRO A 73 -6.85 4.64 -4.26
C PRO A 73 -5.67 5.60 -4.47
N GLU A 74 -4.44 5.06 -4.49
CA GLU A 74 -3.20 5.84 -4.57
C GLU A 74 -2.01 4.90 -4.83
N LEU A 75 -0.79 5.41 -4.99
CA LEU A 75 0.41 4.61 -5.25
C LEU A 75 1.51 4.78 -4.20
N GLU A 76 1.29 5.59 -3.16
CA GLU A 76 2.26 5.81 -2.09
C GLU A 76 2.37 4.59 -1.17
N ASN A 77 1.24 3.93 -0.86
CA ASN A 77 1.27 2.66 -0.16
C ASN A 77 1.68 1.53 -1.12
N PRO A 78 2.83 0.86 -0.90
CA PRO A 78 3.41 -0.13 -1.82
C PRO A 78 2.51 -1.33 -2.15
N ILE A 79 1.48 -1.59 -1.36
CA ILE A 79 0.53 -2.68 -1.61
C ILE A 79 -0.26 -2.46 -2.92
N PHE A 80 -0.62 -1.21 -3.25
CA PHE A 80 -1.38 -0.91 -4.46
C PHE A 80 -0.55 -1.09 -5.74
N PRO A 81 0.70 -0.58 -5.83
CA PRO A 81 1.61 -0.97 -6.92
C PRO A 81 1.84 -2.47 -7.04
N ALA A 82 1.91 -3.22 -5.92
CA ALA A 82 2.06 -4.67 -5.95
C ALA A 82 0.85 -5.36 -6.60
N PHE A 83 -0.38 -4.97 -6.22
CA PHE A 83 -1.60 -5.42 -6.91
C PHE A 83 -1.60 -5.04 -8.38
N ALA A 84 -1.27 -3.78 -8.70
CA ALA A 84 -1.26 -3.30 -10.09
C ALA A 84 -0.29 -4.11 -10.96
N GLN A 85 0.89 -4.46 -10.45
CA GLN A 85 1.87 -5.28 -11.15
C GLN A 85 1.38 -6.71 -11.38
N VAL A 86 0.85 -7.37 -10.35
CA VAL A 86 0.35 -8.76 -10.45
C VAL A 86 -0.83 -8.83 -11.41
N ILE A 87 -1.82 -7.95 -11.25
CA ILE A 87 -3.01 -7.89 -12.09
C ILE A 87 -2.63 -7.55 -13.54
N GLY A 88 -1.78 -6.53 -13.72
CA GLY A 88 -1.31 -6.12 -15.04
C GLY A 88 -0.58 -7.24 -15.80
N GLN A 89 0.29 -7.98 -15.11
CA GLN A 89 0.97 -9.15 -15.70
C GLN A 89 -0.02 -10.27 -16.04
N ALA A 90 -1.00 -10.55 -15.16
CA ALA A 90 -2.00 -11.58 -15.40
C ALA A 90 -2.89 -11.23 -16.61
N LEU A 91 -3.37 -9.99 -16.71
CA LEU A 91 -4.14 -9.48 -17.86
C LEU A 91 -3.33 -9.55 -19.17
N THR A 92 -2.07 -9.13 -19.14
CA THR A 92 -1.19 -9.16 -20.32
C THR A 92 -0.97 -10.59 -20.83
N ARG A 93 -0.85 -11.58 -19.93
CA ARG A 93 -0.76 -13.01 -20.32
C ARG A 93 -2.01 -13.50 -21.04
N GLN A 94 -3.17 -12.92 -20.76
CA GLN A 94 -4.46 -13.22 -21.39
C GLN A 94 -4.74 -12.34 -22.64
N GLY A 95 -3.77 -11.50 -23.03
CA GLY A 95 -3.85 -10.65 -24.21
C GLY A 95 -4.55 -9.32 -23.97
N TYR A 96 -4.93 -8.98 -22.74
CA TYR A 96 -5.54 -7.68 -22.41
C TYR A 96 -4.47 -6.64 -22.11
N THR A 97 -4.80 -5.36 -22.38
CA THR A 97 -3.94 -4.23 -22.00
C THR A 97 -4.50 -3.58 -20.73
N PRO A 98 -3.76 -3.61 -19.60
CA PRO A 98 -4.19 -2.95 -18.37
C PRO A 98 -4.07 -1.42 -18.51
N VAL A 99 -5.06 -0.70 -18.02
CA VAL A 99 -5.08 0.76 -17.89
C VAL A 99 -5.18 1.10 -16.41
N LEU A 100 -4.09 1.54 -15.82
CA LEU A 100 -4.05 1.95 -14.42
C LEU A 100 -4.60 3.38 -14.28
N ALA A 101 -5.55 3.54 -13.36
CA ALA A 101 -6.12 4.81 -12.93
C ALA A 101 -6.03 4.91 -11.40
N THR A 102 -5.63 6.05 -10.88
CA THR A 102 -5.43 6.26 -9.45
C THR A 102 -6.22 7.47 -8.97
N GLN A 103 -6.81 7.34 -7.80
CA GLN A 103 -7.43 8.45 -7.10
C GLN A 103 -6.33 9.21 -6.36
N THR A 104 -6.36 10.52 -6.42
CA THR A 104 -5.47 11.38 -5.63
C THR A 104 -6.30 12.41 -4.86
N PRO A 105 -5.92 12.77 -3.64
CA PRO A 105 -6.61 13.84 -2.91
C PRO A 105 -6.67 15.11 -3.74
N GLY A 106 -7.89 15.62 -3.99
CA GLY A 106 -8.12 16.79 -4.86
C GLY A 106 -7.99 16.54 -6.37
N GLY A 107 -7.75 15.28 -6.79
CA GLY A 107 -7.76 14.84 -8.19
C GLY A 107 -9.06 14.15 -8.58
N SER A 108 -8.98 13.25 -9.57
CA SER A 108 -10.15 12.54 -10.08
C SER A 108 -10.76 11.59 -9.05
N THR A 109 -12.07 11.58 -8.99
CA THR A 109 -12.87 10.67 -8.17
C THR A 109 -12.96 9.28 -8.80
N GLU A 110 -13.38 8.27 -8.03
CA GLU A 110 -13.62 6.92 -8.56
C GLU A 110 -14.72 6.94 -9.64
N ASP A 111 -15.74 7.80 -9.51
CA ASP A 111 -16.79 7.97 -10.53
C ASP A 111 -16.24 8.49 -11.85
N GLU A 112 -15.47 9.59 -11.81
CA GLU A 112 -14.86 10.18 -13.01
C GLU A 112 -13.89 9.22 -13.70
N LEU A 113 -13.10 8.48 -12.94
CA LEU A 113 -12.19 7.45 -13.47
C LEU A 113 -12.96 6.29 -14.11
N THR A 114 -14.07 5.89 -13.50
CA THR A 114 -14.95 4.83 -14.00
C THR A 114 -15.60 5.26 -15.31
N GLU A 115 -16.20 6.44 -15.38
CA GLU A 115 -16.81 7.00 -16.58
C GLU A 115 -15.78 7.13 -17.70
N MET A 116 -14.60 7.68 -17.42
CA MET A 116 -13.51 7.81 -18.39
C MET A 116 -13.10 6.45 -18.98
N LEU A 117 -13.04 5.39 -18.17
CA LEU A 117 -12.70 4.04 -18.64
C LEU A 117 -13.81 3.44 -19.49
N VAL A 118 -15.06 3.61 -19.10
CA VAL A 118 -16.24 3.16 -19.86
C VAL A 118 -16.30 3.85 -21.22
N ASP A 119 -16.10 5.16 -21.27
CA ASP A 119 -16.07 5.94 -22.52
C ASP A 119 -14.95 5.47 -23.48
N ARG A 120 -13.88 4.92 -22.93
CA ARG A 120 -12.77 4.34 -23.72
C ARG A 120 -13.02 2.90 -24.14
N GLY A 121 -14.17 2.34 -23.81
CA GLY A 121 -14.58 1.00 -24.22
C GLY A 121 -13.75 -0.11 -23.57
N VAL A 122 -13.49 0.00 -22.26
CA VAL A 122 -12.81 -1.10 -21.53
C VAL A 122 -13.70 -2.34 -21.51
N ALA A 123 -13.08 -3.52 -21.62
CA ALA A 123 -13.78 -4.80 -21.56
C ALA A 123 -14.25 -5.14 -20.13
N GLY A 124 -13.66 -4.51 -19.11
CA GLY A 124 -14.04 -4.66 -17.72
C GLY A 124 -13.14 -3.84 -16.80
N ILE A 125 -13.47 -3.80 -15.50
CA ILE A 125 -12.76 -2.99 -14.50
C ILE A 125 -12.47 -3.82 -13.24
N ILE A 126 -11.25 -3.69 -12.68
CA ILE A 126 -10.90 -4.19 -11.36
C ILE A 126 -10.71 -2.99 -10.43
N PHE A 127 -11.46 -2.97 -9.32
CA PHE A 127 -11.31 -1.97 -8.27
C PHE A 127 -10.51 -2.56 -7.12
N VAL A 128 -9.45 -1.90 -6.69
CA VAL A 128 -8.65 -2.31 -5.53
C VAL A 128 -8.89 -1.32 -4.41
N SER A 129 -9.45 -1.77 -3.29
CA SER A 129 -9.79 -0.92 -2.12
C SER A 129 -10.57 0.34 -2.49
N GLY A 130 -11.53 0.18 -3.40
CA GLY A 130 -12.39 1.25 -3.86
C GLY A 130 -13.50 1.61 -2.86
N LEU A 131 -14.43 2.46 -3.30
CA LEU A 131 -15.55 2.93 -2.47
C LEU A 131 -16.52 1.82 -2.05
N HIS A 132 -16.51 0.65 -2.70
CA HIS A 132 -17.24 -0.54 -2.24
C HIS A 132 -16.85 -0.99 -0.82
N ALA A 133 -15.64 -0.67 -0.39
CA ALA A 133 -15.16 -0.97 0.96
C ALA A 133 -15.60 0.08 2.01
N ASP A 134 -16.12 1.23 1.59
CA ASP A 134 -16.63 2.29 2.47
C ASP A 134 -18.13 2.11 2.70
N THR A 135 -18.52 1.77 3.92
CA THR A 135 -19.93 1.53 4.30
C THR A 135 -20.83 2.76 4.19
N SER A 136 -20.23 3.95 4.08
CA SER A 136 -20.95 5.24 3.93
C SER A 136 -21.01 5.72 2.47
N ALA A 137 -20.33 5.04 1.54
CA ALA A 137 -20.29 5.48 0.14
C ALA A 137 -21.58 5.11 -0.63
N ASP A 138 -21.86 5.90 -1.66
CA ASP A 138 -22.89 5.57 -2.65
C ASP A 138 -22.40 4.45 -3.58
N MET A 139 -23.21 3.40 -3.73
CA MET A 139 -22.92 2.24 -4.56
C MET A 139 -23.51 2.32 -5.97
N SER A 140 -24.22 3.39 -6.32
CA SER A 140 -24.92 3.56 -7.58
C SER A 140 -24.03 3.41 -8.84
N ARG A 141 -22.74 3.71 -8.72
CA ARG A 141 -21.75 3.50 -9.80
C ARG A 141 -21.64 2.04 -10.24
N TYR A 142 -21.64 1.12 -9.28
CA TYR A 142 -21.56 -0.31 -9.57
C TYR A 142 -22.86 -0.83 -10.19
N GLU A 143 -24.01 -0.26 -9.80
CA GLU A 143 -25.30 -0.54 -10.44
C GLU A 143 -25.32 -0.02 -11.88
N ARG A 144 -24.78 1.19 -12.13
CA ARG A 144 -24.64 1.75 -13.49
C ARG A 144 -23.75 0.86 -14.37
N LEU A 145 -22.58 0.42 -13.88
CA LEU A 145 -21.69 -0.49 -14.61
C LEU A 145 -22.41 -1.77 -15.02
N ARG A 146 -23.15 -2.37 -14.08
CA ARG A 146 -23.94 -3.57 -14.36
C ARG A 146 -25.05 -3.30 -15.38
N GLY A 147 -25.75 -2.18 -15.27
CA GLY A 147 -26.78 -1.76 -16.22
C GLY A 147 -26.23 -1.51 -17.63
N GLN A 148 -24.98 -1.11 -17.74
CA GLN A 148 -24.27 -0.92 -19.01
C GLN A 148 -23.62 -2.21 -19.55
N GLY A 149 -23.68 -3.32 -18.81
CA GLY A 149 -23.06 -4.58 -19.20
C GLY A 149 -21.53 -4.56 -19.12
N VAL A 150 -20.94 -3.69 -18.30
CA VAL A 150 -19.49 -3.63 -18.07
C VAL A 150 -19.13 -4.50 -16.88
N PRO A 151 -18.42 -5.64 -17.08
CA PRO A 151 -17.99 -6.52 -16.02
C PRO A 151 -17.01 -5.84 -15.07
N PHE A 152 -17.10 -6.16 -13.76
CA PHE A 152 -16.15 -5.65 -12.79
C PHE A 152 -15.95 -6.62 -11.62
N VAL A 153 -14.79 -6.50 -10.95
CA VAL A 153 -14.39 -7.26 -9.76
C VAL A 153 -13.86 -6.30 -8.70
N LEU A 154 -14.13 -6.61 -7.43
CA LEU A 154 -13.85 -5.76 -6.29
C LEU A 154 -12.84 -6.46 -5.35
N ILE A 155 -11.75 -5.77 -5.00
CA ILE A 155 -10.70 -6.27 -4.10
C ILE A 155 -10.68 -5.44 -2.82
N ASN A 156 -10.51 -6.12 -1.67
CA ASN A 156 -10.43 -5.56 -0.32
C ASN A 156 -11.72 -4.90 0.17
N GLY A 157 -12.66 -5.72 0.52
CA GLY A 157 -13.94 -5.32 1.14
C GLY A 157 -15.12 -5.97 0.43
N PHE A 158 -16.13 -6.26 1.20
CA PHE A 158 -17.35 -6.90 0.73
C PHE A 158 -18.55 -6.01 1.05
N SER A 159 -19.47 -5.90 0.10
CA SER A 159 -20.76 -5.26 0.28
C SER A 159 -21.85 -6.14 -0.31
N ASP A 160 -22.85 -6.46 0.48
CA ASP A 160 -24.07 -7.18 0.05
C ASP A 160 -24.95 -6.37 -0.92
N LYS A 161 -24.71 -5.05 -0.97
CA LYS A 161 -25.41 -4.12 -1.87
C LYS A 161 -24.91 -4.20 -3.31
N VAL A 162 -23.74 -4.81 -3.56
CA VAL A 162 -23.14 -4.86 -4.89
C VAL A 162 -23.08 -6.30 -5.38
N GLN A 163 -23.71 -6.55 -6.52
CA GLN A 163 -23.73 -7.85 -7.17
C GLN A 163 -22.51 -7.98 -8.10
N ALA A 164 -21.40 -8.52 -7.58
CA ALA A 164 -20.14 -8.74 -8.28
C ALA A 164 -19.29 -9.79 -7.56
N PRO A 165 -18.24 -10.33 -8.18
CA PRO A 165 -17.21 -11.10 -7.47
C PRO A 165 -16.37 -10.19 -6.59
N PHE A 166 -16.11 -10.62 -5.35
CA PHE A 166 -15.22 -9.96 -4.40
C PHE A 166 -14.02 -10.83 -4.08
N VAL A 167 -12.87 -10.23 -3.85
CA VAL A 167 -11.63 -10.88 -3.44
C VAL A 167 -11.04 -10.14 -2.25
N SER A 168 -10.92 -10.79 -1.10
CA SER A 168 -10.45 -10.12 0.13
C SER A 168 -9.46 -11.00 0.90
N PRO A 169 -8.50 -10.41 1.65
CA PRO A 169 -7.80 -11.14 2.69
C PRO A 169 -8.76 -11.39 3.87
N ASP A 170 -8.49 -12.41 4.68
CA ASP A 170 -9.19 -12.59 5.95
C ASP A 170 -8.62 -11.63 7.00
N ASP A 171 -9.23 -10.45 7.09
CA ASP A 171 -8.84 -9.42 8.04
C ASP A 171 -8.95 -9.85 9.51
N ARG A 172 -9.89 -10.74 9.83
CA ARG A 172 -10.07 -11.26 11.20
C ARG A 172 -8.92 -12.19 11.57
N VAL A 173 -8.57 -13.12 10.66
CA VAL A 173 -7.43 -14.02 10.83
C VAL A 173 -6.11 -13.23 10.85
N ALA A 174 -5.99 -12.20 10.03
CA ALA A 174 -4.81 -11.33 10.00
C ALA A 174 -4.48 -10.75 11.39
N VAL A 175 -5.48 -10.13 12.03
CA VAL A 175 -5.30 -9.58 13.38
C VAL A 175 -5.13 -10.68 14.42
N GLN A 176 -5.83 -11.81 14.27
CA GLN A 176 -5.66 -12.96 15.14
C GLN A 176 -4.21 -13.46 15.15
N LEU A 177 -3.57 -13.60 13.99
CA LEU A 177 -2.16 -14.00 13.88
C LEU A 177 -1.24 -13.02 14.63
N ALA A 178 -1.44 -11.71 14.42
CA ALA A 178 -0.64 -10.68 15.08
C ALA A 178 -0.82 -10.69 16.61
N VAL A 179 -2.07 -10.72 17.09
CA VAL A 179 -2.37 -10.71 18.52
C VAL A 179 -1.87 -12.00 19.19
N THR A 180 -2.09 -13.16 18.56
CA THR A 180 -1.59 -14.44 19.11
C THR A 180 -0.07 -14.47 19.22
N HIS A 181 0.65 -13.93 18.23
CA HIS A 181 2.10 -13.78 18.30
C HIS A 181 2.53 -12.89 19.48
N LEU A 182 1.88 -11.74 19.65
CA LEU A 182 2.21 -10.81 20.72
C LEU A 182 1.85 -11.36 22.12
N THR A 183 0.72 -12.06 22.24
CA THR A 183 0.35 -12.71 23.52
C THR A 183 1.29 -13.85 23.89
N ALA A 184 1.78 -14.62 22.92
CA ALA A 184 2.81 -15.64 23.10
C ALA A 184 4.15 -15.03 23.58
N LEU A 185 4.45 -13.78 23.21
CA LEU A 185 5.59 -13.01 23.70
C LEU A 185 5.33 -12.34 25.08
N GLY A 186 4.17 -12.57 25.68
CA GLY A 186 3.79 -12.08 27.00
C GLY A 186 3.17 -10.68 27.02
N HIS A 187 2.88 -10.07 25.87
CA HIS A 187 2.18 -8.79 25.82
C HIS A 187 0.72 -8.94 26.26
N ARG A 188 0.27 -8.06 27.14
CA ARG A 188 -1.12 -7.98 27.62
C ARG A 188 -1.78 -6.63 27.31
N ARG A 189 -1.00 -5.58 27.08
CA ARG A 189 -1.47 -4.26 26.68
C ARG A 189 -1.10 -4.04 25.20
N ILE A 190 -1.96 -4.54 24.32
CA ILE A 190 -1.77 -4.51 22.87
C ILE A 190 -2.67 -3.42 22.29
N GLY A 191 -2.10 -2.50 21.55
CA GLY A 191 -2.81 -1.45 20.80
C GLY A 191 -3.10 -1.88 19.37
N LEU A 192 -4.16 -1.31 18.78
CA LEU A 192 -4.55 -1.48 17.39
C LEU A 192 -4.64 -0.11 16.70
N ALA A 193 -3.75 0.17 15.76
CA ALA A 193 -3.71 1.39 14.96
C ALA A 193 -4.34 1.14 13.59
N LEU A 194 -5.44 1.81 13.28
CA LEU A 194 -6.31 1.54 12.13
C LEU A 194 -6.55 2.79 11.28
N GLY A 195 -7.01 2.56 10.06
CA GLY A 195 -7.63 3.56 9.22
C GLY A 195 -9.02 3.98 9.67
N PRO A 196 -9.76 4.77 8.84
CA PRO A 196 -11.09 5.24 9.17
C PRO A 196 -12.10 4.10 9.39
N LYS A 197 -12.91 4.22 10.44
CA LYS A 197 -13.84 3.18 10.92
C LYS A 197 -14.91 2.76 9.89
N ARG A 198 -15.20 3.61 8.92
CA ARG A 198 -16.20 3.34 7.87
C ARG A 198 -15.80 2.23 6.90
N PHE A 199 -14.53 1.86 6.83
CA PHE A 199 -14.07 0.81 5.91
C PHE A 199 -14.31 -0.61 6.47
N VAL A 200 -14.86 -1.48 5.63
CA VAL A 200 -15.13 -2.90 5.95
C VAL A 200 -13.90 -3.63 6.47
N PRO A 201 -12.70 -3.52 5.87
CA PRO A 201 -11.50 -4.16 6.42
C PRO A 201 -11.15 -3.70 7.84
N VAL A 202 -11.42 -2.42 8.17
CA VAL A 202 -11.20 -1.87 9.51
C VAL A 202 -12.16 -2.49 10.51
N GLN A 203 -13.45 -2.58 10.17
CA GLN A 203 -14.46 -3.20 11.04
C GLN A 203 -14.13 -4.67 11.34
N ARG A 204 -13.73 -5.43 10.31
CA ARG A 204 -13.31 -6.83 10.46
C ARG A 204 -12.06 -7.00 11.33
N LYS A 205 -11.08 -6.08 11.21
CA LYS A 205 -9.90 -6.07 12.07
C LYS A 205 -10.27 -5.81 13.52
N ILE A 206 -11.19 -4.88 13.79
CA ILE A 206 -11.70 -4.61 15.15
C ILE A 206 -12.39 -5.85 15.71
N GLU A 207 -13.26 -6.49 14.95
CA GLU A 207 -13.96 -7.72 15.39
C GLU A 207 -12.97 -8.84 15.75
N GLY A 208 -11.97 -9.07 14.90
CA GLY A 208 -10.90 -10.03 15.14
C GLY A 208 -10.10 -9.69 16.40
N PHE A 209 -9.76 -8.41 16.58
CA PHE A 209 -9.00 -7.92 17.73
C PHE A 209 -9.76 -8.11 19.05
N LEU A 210 -11.00 -7.66 19.12
CA LEU A 210 -11.84 -7.79 20.31
C LEU A 210 -12.08 -9.24 20.70
N ARG A 211 -12.30 -10.12 19.70
CA ARG A 211 -12.42 -11.56 19.91
C ARG A 211 -11.15 -12.14 20.53
N CYS A 212 -9.98 -11.86 19.95
CA CYS A 212 -8.71 -12.37 20.46
C CYS A 212 -8.38 -11.87 21.86
N LEU A 213 -8.61 -10.60 22.16
CA LEU A 213 -8.37 -10.06 23.49
C LEU A 213 -9.27 -10.72 24.55
N ARG A 214 -10.52 -11.00 24.21
CA ARG A 214 -11.44 -11.72 25.08
C ARG A 214 -10.97 -13.17 25.30
N GLU A 215 -10.68 -13.90 24.25
CA GLU A 215 -10.36 -15.32 24.31
C GLU A 215 -9.00 -15.60 24.96
N GLN A 216 -8.00 -14.76 24.69
CA GLN A 216 -6.60 -15.01 25.11
C GLN A 216 -6.19 -14.24 26.36
N LEU A 217 -6.81 -13.09 26.65
CA LEU A 217 -6.41 -12.21 27.75
C LEU A 217 -7.54 -11.90 28.73
N ASP A 218 -8.77 -12.38 28.49
CA ASP A 218 -9.98 -12.07 29.27
C ASP A 218 -10.27 -10.56 29.35
N ILE A 219 -9.98 -9.83 28.25
CA ILE A 219 -10.22 -8.40 28.13
C ILE A 219 -11.50 -8.15 27.35
N GLY A 220 -12.52 -7.57 28.03
CA GLY A 220 -13.77 -7.22 27.41
C GLY A 220 -13.71 -5.97 26.51
N PRO A 221 -14.73 -5.74 25.66
CA PRO A 221 -14.75 -4.64 24.69
C PRO A 221 -14.53 -3.27 25.31
N ALA A 222 -15.15 -2.95 26.45
CA ALA A 222 -15.02 -1.66 27.11
C ALA A 222 -13.57 -1.37 27.58
N ALA A 223 -12.85 -2.40 28.03
CA ALA A 223 -11.44 -2.28 28.43
C ALA A 223 -10.50 -2.24 27.21
N ALA A 224 -10.91 -2.81 26.09
CA ALA A 224 -10.14 -2.79 24.84
C ALA A 224 -10.28 -1.48 24.04
N GLU A 225 -11.44 -0.80 24.14
CA GLU A 225 -11.74 0.41 23.38
C GLU A 225 -10.65 1.50 23.42
N PRO A 226 -10.06 1.84 24.60
CA PRO A 226 -8.97 2.83 24.63
C PRO A 226 -7.73 2.45 23.85
N PHE A 227 -7.54 1.15 23.55
CA PHE A 227 -6.41 0.62 22.80
C PHE A 227 -6.69 0.49 21.30
N ILE A 228 -7.81 0.99 20.80
CA ILE A 228 -8.13 1.09 19.37
C ILE A 228 -8.02 2.55 18.96
N GLN A 229 -7.15 2.85 17.99
CA GLN A 229 -6.94 4.20 17.49
C GLN A 229 -7.15 4.25 15.97
N HIS A 230 -7.92 5.24 15.53
CA HIS A 230 -8.20 5.49 14.12
C HIS A 230 -7.42 6.70 13.62
N SER A 231 -6.86 6.58 12.41
CA SER A 231 -6.15 7.66 11.73
C SER A 231 -6.20 7.47 10.21
N LEU A 232 -5.32 8.12 9.48
CA LEU A 232 -5.14 7.90 8.04
C LEU A 232 -4.14 6.75 7.80
N TYR A 233 -4.22 6.11 6.63
CA TYR A 233 -3.29 5.05 6.20
C TYR A 233 -1.94 5.62 5.73
N THR A 234 -1.41 6.59 6.48
CA THR A 234 -0.14 7.25 6.20
C THR A 234 0.87 6.98 7.32
N LEU A 235 2.13 7.32 7.09
CA LEU A 235 3.17 7.28 8.11
C LEU A 235 2.83 8.21 9.29
N GLU A 236 2.36 9.43 9.00
CA GLU A 236 1.96 10.41 10.02
C GLU A 236 0.73 9.95 10.79
N GLY A 237 -0.24 9.33 10.10
CA GLY A 237 -1.40 8.73 10.74
C GLY A 237 -1.01 7.61 11.70
N GLY A 238 -0.10 6.73 11.28
CA GLY A 238 0.46 5.68 12.12
C GLY A 238 1.23 6.24 13.32
N GLN A 239 2.01 7.30 13.11
CA GLN A 239 2.73 7.98 14.19
C GLN A 239 1.79 8.60 15.22
N ALA A 240 0.71 9.25 14.80
CA ALA A 240 -0.27 9.85 15.69
C ALA A 240 -1.03 8.78 16.50
N ALA A 241 -1.54 7.74 15.83
CA ALA A 241 -2.25 6.64 16.48
C ALA A 241 -1.35 5.91 17.51
N ALA A 242 -0.11 5.59 17.12
CA ALA A 242 0.84 4.93 18.01
C ALA A 242 1.21 5.83 19.20
N GLY A 243 1.38 7.13 19.00
CA GLY A 243 1.60 8.08 20.08
C GLY A 243 0.55 7.98 21.17
N ALA A 244 -0.73 8.01 20.77
CA ALA A 244 -1.85 7.89 21.69
C ALA A 244 -1.91 6.51 22.40
N LEU A 245 -1.55 5.44 21.71
CA LEU A 245 -1.48 4.09 22.27
C LEU A 245 -0.34 3.95 23.30
N ILE A 246 0.82 4.51 23.01
CA ILE A 246 1.97 4.52 23.93
C ILE A 246 1.63 5.29 25.21
N GLU A 247 0.96 6.44 25.13
CA GLU A 247 0.50 7.21 26.27
C GLU A 247 -0.50 6.45 27.15
N ARG A 248 -1.25 5.50 26.57
CA ARG A 248 -2.13 4.58 27.32
C ARG A 248 -1.40 3.36 27.87
N GLY A 249 -0.08 3.28 27.67
CA GLY A 249 0.78 2.21 28.17
C GLY A 249 0.75 0.93 27.33
N ALA A 250 0.43 1.01 26.04
CA ALA A 250 0.58 -0.14 25.14
C ALA A 250 2.06 -0.58 25.10
N THR A 251 2.29 -1.89 25.20
CA THR A 251 3.62 -2.50 25.08
C THR A 251 3.82 -3.16 23.72
N ALA A 252 2.76 -3.28 22.94
CA ALA A 252 2.80 -3.73 21.55
C ALA A 252 1.71 -3.03 20.74
N ILE A 253 1.96 -2.80 19.45
CA ILE A 253 1.02 -2.16 18.54
C ILE A 253 0.90 -2.99 17.26
N VAL A 254 -0.33 -3.34 16.89
CA VAL A 254 -0.69 -3.90 15.59
C VAL A 254 -1.18 -2.77 14.71
N CYS A 255 -0.59 -2.60 13.53
CA CYS A 255 -0.91 -1.54 12.58
C CYS A 255 -1.64 -2.10 11.36
N ALA A 256 -2.55 -1.33 10.78
CA ALA A 256 -3.36 -1.75 9.62
C ALA A 256 -2.62 -1.63 8.27
N SER A 257 -1.39 -1.12 8.25
CA SER A 257 -0.48 -1.16 7.11
C SER A 257 0.98 -1.04 7.58
N ASP A 258 1.91 -1.43 6.71
CA ASP A 258 3.35 -1.27 6.97
C ASP A 258 3.72 0.22 7.08
N MET A 259 3.09 1.10 6.30
CA MET A 259 3.29 2.54 6.39
C MET A 259 2.93 3.07 7.78
N MET A 260 1.80 2.65 8.33
CA MET A 260 1.41 3.01 9.70
C MET A 260 2.38 2.42 10.73
N ALA A 261 2.90 1.20 10.51
CA ALA A 261 3.87 0.57 11.40
C ALA A 261 5.22 1.32 11.43
N LEU A 262 5.69 1.82 10.28
CA LEU A 262 6.87 2.69 10.23
C LEU A 262 6.64 3.99 11.01
N GLY A 263 5.42 4.55 10.91
CA GLY A 263 4.98 5.68 11.73
C GLY A 263 4.99 5.36 13.23
N ALA A 264 4.53 4.16 13.61
CA ALA A 264 4.54 3.70 15.00
C ALA A 264 5.97 3.55 15.55
N ILE A 265 6.90 2.99 14.77
CA ILE A 265 8.33 2.90 15.13
C ILE A 265 8.90 4.31 15.33
N ARG A 266 8.57 5.25 14.43
CA ARG A 266 9.00 6.65 14.58
C ARG A 266 8.44 7.29 15.85
N ALA A 267 7.16 7.07 16.18
CA ALA A 267 6.53 7.58 17.40
C ALA A 267 7.21 7.05 18.69
N ALA A 268 7.56 5.76 18.70
CA ALA A 268 8.29 5.12 19.79
C ALA A 268 9.67 5.76 19.98
N ARG A 269 10.46 5.87 18.92
CA ARG A 269 11.81 6.47 18.96
C ARG A 269 11.80 7.94 19.40
N GLN A 270 10.82 8.73 18.98
CA GLN A 270 10.67 10.13 19.43
C GLN A 270 10.39 10.25 20.93
N ARG A 271 9.86 9.19 21.55
CA ARG A 271 9.63 9.09 22.99
C ARG A 271 10.78 8.40 23.74
N GLY A 272 11.87 8.09 23.06
CA GLY A 272 13.04 7.42 23.61
C GLY A 272 12.84 5.93 23.86
N LEU A 273 11.79 5.31 23.28
CA LEU A 273 11.50 3.89 23.41
C LEU A 273 12.22 3.09 22.34
N ASP A 274 12.83 1.99 22.74
CA ASP A 274 13.50 1.03 21.86
C ASP A 274 12.49 0.03 21.27
N VAL A 275 12.53 -0.12 19.94
CA VAL A 275 11.79 -1.16 19.21
C VAL A 275 12.78 -2.23 18.79
N PRO A 276 12.62 -3.48 19.24
CA PRO A 276 11.42 -4.06 19.87
C PRO A 276 11.45 -4.14 21.40
N ARG A 277 12.55 -3.76 22.10
CA ARG A 277 12.79 -4.12 23.51
C ARG A 277 11.78 -3.52 24.49
N GLU A 278 11.29 -2.30 24.22
CA GLU A 278 10.35 -1.60 25.09
C GLU A 278 8.94 -1.56 24.51
N ILE A 279 8.84 -1.62 23.18
CA ILE A 279 7.56 -1.71 22.49
C ILE A 279 7.70 -2.53 21.20
N SER A 280 6.82 -3.52 21.03
CA SER A 280 6.74 -4.33 19.82
C SER A 280 5.81 -3.71 18.78
N VAL A 281 6.15 -3.82 17.50
CA VAL A 281 5.32 -3.30 16.39
C VAL A 281 5.12 -4.40 15.34
N VAL A 282 3.86 -4.59 14.93
CA VAL A 282 3.47 -5.49 13.84
C VAL A 282 2.80 -4.67 12.75
N GLY A 283 3.25 -4.82 11.49
CA GLY A 283 2.68 -4.20 10.31
C GLY A 283 1.62 -5.07 9.62
N PHE A 284 1.22 -4.63 8.44
CA PHE A 284 0.31 -5.32 7.53
C PHE A 284 0.69 -4.96 6.10
N ASP A 285 0.72 -5.91 5.18
CA ASP A 285 0.95 -5.92 3.73
C ASP A 285 2.17 -6.75 3.31
N ASP A 286 3.25 -6.76 4.07
CA ASP A 286 4.58 -7.28 3.75
C ASP A 286 5.18 -6.60 2.50
N SER A 287 5.23 -5.28 2.55
CA SER A 287 5.77 -4.43 1.49
C SER A 287 7.25 -4.73 1.21
N PRO A 288 7.74 -4.56 -0.04
CA PRO A 288 9.07 -5.07 -0.44
C PRO A 288 10.26 -4.57 0.39
N LEU A 289 10.19 -3.35 0.93
CA LEU A 289 11.34 -2.72 1.61
C LEU A 289 11.37 -2.92 3.12
N ILE A 290 10.29 -3.42 3.73
CA ILE A 290 10.23 -3.49 5.21
C ILE A 290 11.11 -4.58 5.84
N ALA A 291 11.58 -5.53 5.04
CA ALA A 291 12.59 -6.50 5.48
C ALA A 291 13.96 -5.85 5.70
N PHE A 292 14.20 -4.67 5.15
CA PHE A 292 15.45 -3.92 5.20
C PHE A 292 15.38 -2.67 6.08
N THR A 293 14.28 -2.48 6.79
CA THR A 293 14.16 -1.41 7.80
C THR A 293 14.94 -1.76 9.06
N ASP A 294 15.16 -0.80 9.93
CA ASP A 294 15.76 -1.00 11.22
C ASP A 294 14.78 -0.59 12.34
N PRO A 295 14.28 -1.59 13.14
CA PRO A 295 14.42 -3.03 12.93
C PRO A 295 13.66 -3.52 11.69
N PRO A 296 14.03 -4.72 11.13
CA PRO A 296 13.22 -5.36 10.09
C PRO A 296 11.80 -5.65 10.62
N LEU A 297 10.77 -5.20 9.87
CA LEU A 297 9.40 -5.18 10.36
C LEU A 297 8.75 -6.57 10.34
N THR A 298 8.29 -7.04 11.49
CA THR A 298 7.32 -8.15 11.62
C THR A 298 5.97 -7.67 11.09
N THR A 299 5.34 -8.43 10.19
CA THR A 299 4.13 -7.98 9.50
C THR A 299 3.23 -9.13 9.09
N ILE A 300 2.00 -8.82 8.72
CA ILE A 300 1.05 -9.74 8.10
C ILE A 300 1.17 -9.62 6.58
N ARG A 301 1.50 -10.72 5.91
CA ARG A 301 1.56 -10.80 4.44
C ARG A 301 0.19 -11.08 3.87
N GLN A 302 -0.27 -10.22 2.97
CA GLN A 302 -1.40 -10.51 2.09
C GLN A 302 -0.94 -11.38 0.91
N PRO A 303 -1.70 -12.41 0.51
CA PRO A 303 -1.34 -13.25 -0.63
C PRO A 303 -1.68 -12.55 -1.98
N VAL A 304 -1.10 -11.38 -2.22
CA VAL A 304 -1.36 -10.50 -3.39
C VAL A 304 -1.29 -11.25 -4.72
N PRO A 305 -0.30 -12.16 -4.96
CA PRO A 305 -0.26 -12.91 -6.21
C PRO A 305 -1.51 -13.79 -6.42
N ALA A 306 -1.98 -14.49 -5.38
CA ALA A 306 -3.15 -15.36 -5.47
C ALA A 306 -4.43 -14.53 -5.63
N MET A 307 -4.57 -13.45 -4.86
CA MET A 307 -5.71 -12.53 -4.92
C MET A 307 -5.82 -11.85 -6.29
N GLY A 308 -4.72 -11.30 -6.81
CA GLY A 308 -4.70 -10.65 -8.11
C GLY A 308 -5.02 -11.59 -9.27
N GLN A 309 -4.50 -12.83 -9.22
CA GLN A 309 -4.82 -13.87 -10.21
C GLN A 309 -6.30 -14.29 -10.14
N ALA A 310 -6.86 -14.43 -8.93
CA ALA A 310 -8.27 -14.76 -8.74
C ALA A 310 -9.18 -13.64 -9.26
N ALA A 311 -8.84 -12.39 -8.99
CA ALA A 311 -9.60 -11.24 -9.51
C ALA A 311 -9.59 -11.18 -11.04
N VAL A 312 -8.43 -11.39 -11.67
CA VAL A 312 -8.34 -11.45 -13.14
C VAL A 312 -9.14 -12.61 -13.70
N ARG A 313 -9.08 -13.79 -13.08
CA ARG A 313 -9.87 -14.96 -13.53
C ARG A 313 -11.36 -14.67 -13.46
N ALA A 314 -11.84 -14.17 -12.32
CA ALA A 314 -13.25 -13.83 -12.14
C ALA A 314 -13.71 -12.77 -13.17
N LEU A 315 -12.88 -11.73 -13.43
CA LEU A 315 -13.21 -10.75 -14.46
C LEU A 315 -13.30 -11.34 -15.86
N LEU A 316 -12.38 -12.25 -16.22
CA LEU A 316 -12.38 -12.90 -17.53
C LEU A 316 -13.56 -13.85 -17.73
N GLU A 317 -14.01 -14.52 -16.66
CA GLU A 317 -15.24 -15.33 -16.65
C GLU A 317 -16.45 -14.42 -16.92
N GLU A 318 -16.55 -13.29 -16.26
CA GLU A 318 -17.61 -12.28 -16.52
C GLU A 318 -17.58 -11.75 -17.95
N ILE A 319 -16.39 -11.38 -18.47
CA ILE A 319 -16.21 -10.93 -19.86
C ILE A 319 -16.61 -12.03 -20.85
N GLY A 320 -16.31 -13.28 -20.54
CA GLY A 320 -16.63 -14.45 -21.35
C GLY A 320 -18.13 -14.86 -21.34
N GLY A 321 -18.95 -14.18 -20.54
CA GLY A 321 -20.38 -14.49 -20.40
C GLY A 321 -20.67 -15.73 -19.55
N THR A 322 -19.68 -16.20 -18.77
CA THR A 322 -19.84 -17.24 -17.74
C THR A 322 -19.71 -16.56 -16.38
N PRO A 323 -20.81 -16.11 -15.76
CA PRO A 323 -20.74 -15.30 -14.55
C PRO A 323 -19.98 -16.03 -13.43
N ALA A 324 -18.97 -15.38 -12.88
CA ALA A 324 -18.33 -15.83 -11.65
C ALA A 324 -19.32 -15.74 -10.47
N PRO A 325 -19.19 -16.56 -9.42
CA PRO A 325 -20.04 -16.43 -8.23
C PRO A 325 -19.93 -14.99 -7.67
N HIS A 326 -21.07 -14.31 -7.53
CA HIS A 326 -21.18 -13.00 -6.88
C HIS A 326 -21.10 -13.19 -5.35
N SER A 327 -19.94 -13.61 -4.90
CA SER A 327 -19.60 -13.90 -3.50
C SER A 327 -18.20 -13.40 -3.19
N GLU A 328 -17.82 -13.47 -1.93
CA GLU A 328 -16.50 -13.09 -1.50
C GLU A 328 -15.55 -14.30 -1.47
N PHE A 329 -14.49 -14.23 -2.25
CA PHE A 329 -13.36 -15.16 -2.18
C PHE A 329 -12.38 -14.64 -1.14
N VAL A 330 -12.30 -15.32 0.00
CA VAL A 330 -11.47 -14.94 1.14
C VAL A 330 -10.16 -15.70 1.13
N PHE A 331 -9.04 -14.98 1.24
CA PHE A 331 -7.68 -15.50 1.21
C PHE A 331 -7.01 -15.41 2.58
N HIS A 332 -6.37 -16.49 3.01
CA HIS A 332 -5.66 -16.53 4.29
C HIS A 332 -4.34 -15.74 4.21
N PRO A 333 -4.12 -14.78 5.12
CA PRO A 333 -2.85 -14.08 5.27
C PRO A 333 -1.85 -14.92 6.08
N GLU A 334 -0.58 -14.49 6.08
CA GLU A 334 0.52 -15.11 6.81
C GLU A 334 1.19 -14.12 7.76
N LEU A 335 1.63 -14.56 8.93
CA LEU A 335 2.50 -13.77 9.79
C LEU A 335 3.96 -13.98 9.38
N VAL A 336 4.67 -12.90 9.09
CA VAL A 336 6.10 -12.89 8.78
C VAL A 336 6.85 -12.25 9.95
N VAL A 337 7.43 -13.10 10.80
CA VAL A 337 8.18 -12.64 11.97
C VAL A 337 9.57 -12.16 11.56
N ARG A 338 9.95 -10.95 12.01
CA ARG A 338 11.26 -10.33 11.81
C ARG A 338 11.79 -9.74 13.14
N GLY A 339 12.34 -8.52 13.10
CA GLY A 339 13.06 -7.90 14.23
C GLY A 339 12.27 -6.87 15.04
N SER A 340 11.02 -6.53 14.68
CA SER A 340 10.26 -5.48 15.36
C SER A 340 9.38 -5.95 16.52
N THR A 341 9.49 -7.23 16.90
CA THR A 341 8.77 -7.82 18.04
C THR A 341 9.73 -8.57 18.95
N ALA A 342 9.54 -8.47 20.27
CA ALA A 342 10.30 -9.17 21.32
C ALA A 342 9.38 -9.52 22.48
N SER A 343 9.91 -10.22 23.48
CA SER A 343 9.18 -10.49 24.72
C SER A 343 8.75 -9.19 25.39
N ALA A 344 7.56 -9.20 25.99
CA ALA A 344 7.00 -8.05 26.68
C ALA A 344 8.01 -7.52 27.74
N PRO A 345 8.17 -6.19 27.85
CA PRO A 345 9.06 -5.62 28.84
C PRO A 345 8.60 -6.06 30.22
N LYS A 346 9.56 -6.52 31.05
CA LYS A 346 9.29 -6.84 32.46
C LYS A 346 8.78 -5.55 33.09
N SER A 347 7.60 -5.61 33.72
CA SER A 347 7.04 -4.47 34.46
C SER A 347 8.03 -4.08 35.57
N SER A 348 8.83 -3.05 35.33
CA SER A 348 9.39 -2.32 36.46
C SER A 348 8.20 -1.68 37.18
N PRO A 349 8.08 -1.80 38.53
CA PRO A 349 7.10 -1.03 39.26
C PRO A 349 7.31 0.45 38.87
N LEU A 350 6.26 1.11 38.47
CA LEU A 350 6.24 2.56 38.19
C LEU A 350 6.80 3.26 39.41
N THR A 351 8.07 3.61 39.39
CA THR A 351 8.59 4.57 40.35
C THR A 351 7.88 5.87 40.05
N PRO A 352 7.10 6.45 40.99
CA PRO A 352 6.48 7.73 40.75
C PRO A 352 7.61 8.69 40.39
N THR A 353 7.52 9.32 39.25
CA THR A 353 8.46 10.39 38.83
C THR A 353 8.34 11.48 39.90
N THR A 354 9.24 11.43 40.87
CA THR A 354 9.42 12.56 41.78
C THR A 354 9.81 13.74 40.90
N SER A 355 8.94 14.72 40.92
CA SER A 355 9.15 16.02 40.30
C SER A 355 10.60 16.45 40.55
N ARG A 356 11.39 16.57 39.46
CA ARG A 356 12.71 17.20 39.57
C ARG A 356 12.50 18.57 40.14
N THR A 357 12.82 18.70 41.45
CA THR A 357 12.98 19.97 42.12
C THR A 357 13.96 20.81 41.29
N SER A 358 13.51 21.98 40.92
CA SER A 358 14.30 23.01 40.24
C SER A 358 15.63 23.24 40.97
N PRO A 359 16.75 23.44 40.26
CA PRO A 359 18.00 23.78 40.89
C PRO A 359 17.89 25.11 41.67
N PRO A 360 18.59 25.28 42.79
CA PRO A 360 18.51 26.50 43.61
C PRO A 360 19.02 27.71 42.77
N SER A 361 18.28 28.81 42.89
CA SER A 361 18.63 30.08 42.31
C SER A 361 19.99 30.60 42.79
N PRO A 362 20.84 31.19 41.94
CA PRO A 362 22.07 31.80 42.37
C PRO A 362 21.82 33.08 43.22
N PRO A 363 22.75 33.42 44.14
CA PRO A 363 22.55 34.53 45.08
C PRO A 363 22.52 35.89 44.36
N SER A 364 21.66 36.76 44.86
CA SER A 364 21.45 38.14 44.43
C SER A 364 22.73 38.98 44.66
N THR A 365 23.27 39.56 43.62
CA THR A 365 24.25 40.67 43.71
C THR A 365 23.56 41.99 43.39
N THR A 366 23.77 42.95 44.25
CA THR A 366 23.28 44.30 44.34
C THR A 366 23.69 45.17 43.14
N PRO A 367 22.91 46.21 42.75
CA PRO A 367 23.03 46.89 41.46
C PRO A 367 24.13 47.94 41.39
N ALA A 368 24.86 47.98 40.30
CA ALA A 368 25.74 49.10 39.92
C ALA A 368 25.12 49.95 38.83
N LYS A 369 25.32 51.27 38.96
CA LYS A 369 24.77 52.44 38.33
C LYS A 369 24.80 52.45 36.79
N THR A 370 23.67 52.88 36.22
CA THR A 370 23.39 53.71 35.01
C THR A 370 24.52 54.00 34.03
N ALA A 371 24.30 53.60 32.76
CA ALA A 371 24.86 54.21 31.56
C ALA A 371 23.79 54.41 30.48
N LYS A 372 23.84 55.58 29.79
CA LYS A 372 22.88 56.12 28.82
C LYS A 372 22.67 55.25 27.55
N PRO A 373 21.51 55.38 26.87
CA PRO A 373 21.19 54.58 25.69
C PRO A 373 21.86 55.13 24.41
N ALA A 374 22.38 54.21 23.59
CA ALA A 374 22.87 54.52 22.23
C ALA A 374 21.76 54.43 21.20
N LYS A 375 21.81 55.32 20.20
CA LYS A 375 20.83 55.52 19.14
C LYS A 375 20.69 54.31 18.20
N GLN A 376 19.43 53.99 17.84
CA GLN A 376 19.07 53.02 16.78
C GLN A 376 19.44 53.51 15.38
N PRO A 377 19.90 52.66 14.48
CA PRO A 377 20.06 53.00 13.06
C PRO A 377 18.72 52.89 12.30
N LYS A 378 18.52 53.84 11.38
CA LYS A 378 17.35 54.00 10.50
C LYS A 378 17.21 52.82 9.53
N VAL A 379 15.99 52.26 9.44
CA VAL A 379 15.58 51.31 8.42
C VAL A 379 15.44 52.00 7.06
N ALA A 380 16.12 51.49 6.03
CA ALA A 380 16.01 51.96 4.65
C ALA A 380 14.70 51.40 4.00
N LYS A 381 13.97 52.29 3.32
CA LYS A 381 12.75 51.99 2.56
C LYS A 381 13.10 51.29 1.24
N ILE A 382 12.46 50.15 0.98
CA ILE A 382 12.47 49.44 -0.31
C ILE A 382 11.45 50.11 -1.25
N PRO A 383 11.81 50.44 -2.52
CA PRO A 383 10.88 51.06 -3.48
C PRO A 383 9.93 50.00 -4.09
N ARG A 384 8.67 50.41 -4.31
CA ARG A 384 7.63 49.63 -5.02
C ARG A 384 7.92 49.60 -6.53
N PRO A 385 7.64 48.47 -7.23
CA PRO A 385 7.69 48.49 -8.69
C PRO A 385 6.47 49.20 -9.28
N SER A 386 6.75 50.02 -10.30
CA SER A 386 5.80 50.77 -11.10
C SER A 386 4.98 49.87 -12.01
N ARG A 387 3.66 50.14 -12.09
CA ARG A 387 2.78 49.67 -13.16
C ARG A 387 3.14 50.39 -14.47
N GLY A 388 3.29 49.66 -15.53
CA GLY A 388 3.38 50.17 -16.88
C GLY A 388 2.62 49.31 -17.84
N GLY A 389 1.69 49.95 -18.58
CA GLY A 389 1.28 49.73 -19.92
C GLY A 389 0.66 48.40 -20.32
#